data_0b2e8cd70647db4faf723a049cf7829c
#
_entry.id   0b2e8cd70647db4faf723a049cf7829c
#
_cell.length_a   1.000
_cell.length_b   1.000
_cell.length_c   1.000
_cell.angle_alpha   90.00
_cell.angle_beta   90.00
_cell.angle_gamma   90.00
#
_symmetry.space_group_name_H-M   'P 1'
#
loop_
_entity.id
_entity.type
_entity.pdbx_description
1 polymer ?
#
loop_
_entity_poly.entity_id
_entity_poly.type
_entity_poly.pdbx_seq_one_letter_code
_entity_poly.pdbx_strand_id
1 'polypeptide(L)'
;MPFKRNPINSEKIDSLCRYISAQSEVLWQNAASTLLERTLDDSANRRLVLPDMFLAMDEVLLTANKVVREMQVHQSGIARNLEAYGIFAASERLLMELGRKGANRQEMHELIREYSLKAWAEVQEGKPNTLKTMLTEDETILSYLSKEAALETLDATQYIGDSALRTRMVAQEIASLLNR
;
A
#
# COMPACT_ATOMS: atom_id res chain seq x y z
N MET A 1 -2.52 24.61 -13.30
CA MET A 1 -1.13 24.84 -12.86
C MET A 1 -0.23 23.89 -13.63
N PRO A 2 0.84 24.35 -14.30
CA PRO A 2 1.60 23.52 -15.25
C PRO A 2 2.30 22.30 -14.63
N PHE A 3 2.62 22.35 -13.32
CA PHE A 3 3.31 21.29 -12.60
C PHE A 3 2.35 20.32 -11.89
N LYS A 4 1.07 20.66 -11.78
CA LYS A 4 0.08 19.81 -11.11
C LYS A 4 -0.31 18.65 -12.03
N ARG A 5 -0.08 17.44 -11.58
CA ARG A 5 -0.51 16.21 -12.25
C ARG A 5 -1.58 15.53 -11.41
N ASN A 6 -2.77 15.39 -11.98
CA ASN A 6 -3.86 14.64 -11.36
C ASN A 6 -3.85 13.20 -11.91
N PRO A 7 -4.23 12.20 -11.12
CA PRO A 7 -4.30 10.80 -11.55
C PRO A 7 -5.57 10.52 -12.37
N ILE A 8 -5.83 11.33 -13.40
CA ILE A 8 -7.09 11.33 -14.17
C ILE A 8 -7.41 9.96 -14.80
N ASN A 9 -6.39 9.18 -15.18
CA ASN A 9 -6.59 7.84 -15.71
C ASN A 9 -7.08 6.87 -14.63
N SER A 10 -6.52 6.93 -13.42
CA SER A 10 -6.99 6.12 -12.29
C SER A 10 -8.39 6.53 -11.84
N GLU A 11 -8.67 7.84 -11.82
CA GLU A 11 -10.01 8.36 -11.51
C GLU A 11 -11.05 7.91 -12.55
N LYS A 12 -10.67 7.86 -13.84
CA LYS A 12 -11.54 7.34 -14.91
C LYS A 12 -11.83 5.84 -14.71
N ILE A 13 -10.81 5.03 -14.40
CA ILE A 13 -10.97 3.60 -14.09
C ILE A 13 -11.98 3.42 -12.95
N ASP A 14 -11.77 4.13 -11.85
CA ASP A 14 -12.62 4.06 -10.67
C ASP A 14 -14.08 4.46 -10.98
N SER A 15 -14.27 5.50 -11.77
CA SER A 15 -15.59 5.95 -12.22
C SER A 15 -16.30 4.90 -13.08
N LEU A 16 -15.61 4.30 -14.06
CA LEU A 16 -16.18 3.28 -14.92
C LEU A 16 -16.45 1.97 -14.18
N CYS A 17 -15.61 1.60 -13.21
CA CYS A 17 -15.85 0.45 -12.35
C CYS A 17 -17.14 0.60 -11.53
N ARG A 18 -17.44 1.80 -11.00
CA ARG A 18 -18.73 2.07 -10.34
C ARG A 18 -19.91 1.93 -11.28
N TYR A 19 -19.78 2.42 -12.52
CA TYR A 19 -20.81 2.27 -13.53
C TYR A 19 -21.09 0.79 -13.83
N ILE A 20 -20.06 0.00 -14.13
CA ILE A 20 -20.18 -1.44 -14.42
C ILE A 20 -20.84 -2.18 -13.24
N SER A 21 -20.39 -1.87 -12.01
CA SER A 21 -20.96 -2.46 -10.80
C SER A 21 -22.45 -2.16 -10.66
N ALA A 22 -22.87 -0.91 -10.90
CA ALA A 22 -24.28 -0.52 -10.84
C ALA A 22 -25.12 -1.21 -11.92
N GLN A 23 -24.59 -1.38 -13.13
CA GLN A 23 -25.29 -2.03 -14.24
C GLN A 23 -25.50 -3.53 -14.00
N SER A 24 -24.66 -4.19 -13.22
CA SER A 24 -24.82 -5.61 -12.89
C SER A 24 -26.13 -5.88 -12.13
N GLU A 25 -26.63 -4.90 -11.39
CA GLU A 25 -27.92 -5.01 -10.68
C GLU A 25 -29.10 -5.25 -11.64
N VAL A 26 -29.08 -4.62 -12.82
CA VAL A 26 -30.12 -4.85 -13.85
C VAL A 26 -30.19 -6.32 -14.26
N LEU A 27 -29.02 -6.97 -14.39
CA LEU A 27 -28.96 -8.39 -14.75
C LEU A 27 -29.45 -9.29 -13.63
N TRP A 28 -29.19 -8.95 -12.37
CA TRP A 28 -29.74 -9.66 -11.22
C TRP A 28 -31.26 -9.51 -11.13
N GLN A 29 -31.78 -8.31 -11.39
CA GLN A 29 -33.23 -8.06 -11.41
C GLN A 29 -33.91 -8.85 -12.54
N ASN A 30 -33.30 -8.95 -13.71
CA ASN A 30 -33.76 -9.80 -14.79
C ASN A 30 -33.83 -11.27 -14.35
N ALA A 31 -32.80 -11.77 -13.69
CA ALA A 31 -32.78 -13.15 -13.19
C ALA A 31 -33.85 -13.39 -12.12
N ALA A 32 -34.04 -12.42 -11.20
CA ALA A 32 -35.04 -12.48 -10.14
C ALA A 32 -36.49 -12.52 -10.69
N SER A 33 -36.74 -11.87 -11.83
CA SER A 33 -38.07 -11.84 -12.50
C SER A 33 -38.36 -13.08 -13.33
N THR A 34 -37.37 -13.93 -13.57
CA THR A 34 -37.53 -15.19 -14.31
C THR A 34 -37.79 -16.32 -13.31
N LEU A 35 -39.06 -16.81 -13.26
CA LEU A 35 -39.47 -17.88 -12.33
C LEU A 35 -39.28 -19.27 -12.94
N LEU A 36 -40.36 -19.82 -13.51
CA LEU A 36 -40.37 -21.17 -14.08
C LEU A 36 -40.08 -21.18 -15.57
N GLU A 37 -40.43 -20.12 -16.24
CA GLU A 37 -40.28 -19.96 -17.68
C GLU A 37 -39.73 -18.56 -17.99
N ARG A 38 -38.75 -18.52 -18.88
CA ARG A 38 -38.17 -17.26 -19.32
C ARG A 38 -39.12 -16.46 -20.19
N THR A 39 -39.35 -15.23 -19.86
CA THR A 39 -40.09 -14.24 -20.67
C THR A 39 -39.14 -13.40 -21.53
N LEU A 40 -39.66 -12.45 -22.30
CA LEU A 40 -38.90 -11.51 -23.12
C LEU A 40 -38.73 -10.11 -22.44
N ASP A 41 -39.13 -9.97 -21.20
CA ASP A 41 -39.09 -8.70 -20.47
C ASP A 41 -37.65 -8.19 -20.27
N ASP A 42 -36.66 -9.08 -20.17
CA ASP A 42 -35.24 -8.76 -20.09
C ASP A 42 -34.62 -8.27 -21.41
N SER A 43 -35.28 -8.52 -22.53
CA SER A 43 -34.69 -8.39 -23.87
C SER A 43 -34.28 -6.96 -24.21
N ALA A 44 -35.08 -5.96 -23.82
CA ALA A 44 -34.82 -4.57 -24.14
C ALA A 44 -33.65 -4.03 -23.30
N ASN A 45 -33.68 -4.19 -21.98
CA ASN A 45 -32.65 -3.66 -21.09
C ASN A 45 -31.29 -4.36 -21.27
N ARG A 46 -31.28 -5.66 -21.52
CA ARG A 46 -30.08 -6.45 -21.77
C ARG A 46 -29.29 -5.97 -22.99
N ARG A 47 -29.99 -5.53 -24.05
CA ARG A 47 -29.35 -4.96 -25.25
C ARG A 47 -28.66 -3.64 -25.01
N LEU A 48 -29.00 -2.94 -23.94
CA LEU A 48 -28.32 -1.72 -23.50
C LEU A 48 -27.18 -2.06 -22.53
N VAL A 49 -27.51 -2.79 -21.48
CA VAL A 49 -26.59 -3.04 -20.35
C VAL A 49 -25.37 -3.85 -20.78
N LEU A 50 -25.55 -4.95 -21.53
CA LEU A 50 -24.42 -5.81 -21.88
C LEU A 50 -23.40 -5.10 -22.78
N PRO A 51 -23.76 -4.46 -23.91
CA PRO A 51 -22.80 -3.73 -24.72
C PRO A 51 -22.09 -2.63 -23.94
N ASP A 52 -22.81 -1.83 -23.16
CA ASP A 52 -22.24 -0.74 -22.38
C ASP A 52 -21.25 -1.24 -21.33
N MET A 53 -21.58 -2.32 -20.62
CA MET A 53 -20.66 -2.92 -19.63
C MET A 53 -19.38 -3.45 -20.29
N PHE A 54 -19.49 -4.14 -21.44
CA PHE A 54 -18.31 -4.63 -22.14
C PHE A 54 -17.44 -3.51 -22.70
N LEU A 55 -18.02 -2.47 -23.27
CA LEU A 55 -17.28 -1.30 -23.76
C LEU A 55 -16.61 -0.55 -22.60
N ALA A 56 -17.32 -0.37 -21.49
CA ALA A 56 -16.75 0.27 -20.30
C ALA A 56 -15.61 -0.57 -19.70
N MET A 57 -15.76 -1.90 -19.66
CA MET A 57 -14.71 -2.79 -19.17
C MET A 57 -13.49 -2.78 -20.09
N ASP A 58 -13.67 -2.77 -21.40
CA ASP A 58 -12.55 -2.67 -22.35
C ASP A 58 -11.76 -1.40 -22.13
N GLU A 59 -12.44 -0.25 -21.98
CA GLU A 59 -11.79 1.03 -21.68
C GLU A 59 -11.05 1.01 -20.31
N VAL A 60 -11.62 0.35 -19.30
CA VAL A 60 -10.95 0.16 -18.00
C VAL A 60 -9.66 -0.64 -18.16
N LEU A 61 -9.70 -1.75 -18.89
CA LEU A 61 -8.54 -2.64 -19.09
C LEU A 61 -7.45 -1.96 -19.93
N LEU A 62 -7.81 -1.26 -21.00
CA LEU A 62 -6.87 -0.49 -21.83
C LEU A 62 -6.20 0.62 -21.02
N THR A 63 -6.99 1.37 -20.25
CA THR A 63 -6.47 2.45 -19.40
C THR A 63 -5.58 1.91 -18.28
N ALA A 64 -5.97 0.83 -17.61
CA ALA A 64 -5.19 0.18 -16.56
C ALA A 64 -3.84 -0.32 -17.09
N ASN A 65 -3.85 -0.97 -18.26
CA ASN A 65 -2.63 -1.43 -18.92
C ASN A 65 -1.69 -0.26 -19.25
N LYS A 66 -2.23 0.85 -19.75
CA LYS A 66 -1.48 2.08 -19.99
C LYS A 66 -0.85 2.61 -18.71
N VAL A 67 -1.65 2.75 -17.63
CA VAL A 67 -1.16 3.25 -16.32
C VAL A 67 0.00 2.39 -15.81
N VAL A 68 -0.13 1.07 -15.86
CA VAL A 68 0.93 0.14 -15.40
C VAL A 68 2.19 0.24 -16.26
N ARG A 69 2.06 0.31 -17.58
CA ARG A 69 3.19 0.40 -18.49
C ARG A 69 3.96 1.72 -18.41
N GLU A 70 3.24 2.82 -18.15
CA GLU A 70 3.82 4.17 -18.12
C GLU A 70 4.17 4.62 -16.69
N MET A 71 3.94 3.77 -15.68
CA MET A 71 4.21 4.09 -14.28
C MET A 71 5.70 4.31 -14.04
N GLN A 72 6.02 5.45 -13.43
CA GLN A 72 7.39 5.81 -13.05
C GLN A 72 7.57 5.71 -11.54
N VAL A 73 8.58 4.96 -11.10
CA VAL A 73 8.95 4.84 -9.69
C VAL A 73 10.11 5.77 -9.39
N HIS A 74 9.86 6.78 -8.57
CA HIS A 74 10.87 7.77 -8.17
C HIS A 74 11.69 7.25 -6.97
N GLN A 75 12.74 6.48 -7.24
CA GLN A 75 13.58 5.86 -6.21
C GLN A 75 14.18 6.88 -5.22
N SER A 76 14.62 8.05 -5.72
CA SER A 76 15.13 9.12 -4.86
C SER A 76 14.08 9.70 -3.91
N GLY A 77 12.81 9.75 -4.35
CA GLY A 77 11.70 10.15 -3.48
C GLY A 77 11.42 9.13 -2.38
N ILE A 78 11.47 7.84 -2.73
CA ILE A 78 11.31 6.74 -1.79
C ILE A 78 12.45 6.76 -0.76
N ALA A 79 13.70 6.86 -1.22
CA ALA A 79 14.87 6.90 -0.35
C ALA A 79 14.79 8.06 0.65
N ARG A 80 14.46 9.26 0.18
CA ARG A 80 14.30 10.44 1.04
C ARG A 80 13.21 10.25 2.10
N ASN A 81 12.05 9.69 1.70
CA ASN A 81 10.96 9.44 2.64
C ASN A 81 11.32 8.36 3.66
N LEU A 82 12.01 7.31 3.21
CA LEU A 82 12.48 6.24 4.09
C LEU A 82 13.52 6.76 5.10
N GLU A 83 14.44 7.62 4.66
CA GLU A 83 15.42 8.27 5.53
C GLU A 83 14.74 9.18 6.57
N ALA A 84 13.78 9.99 6.14
CA ALA A 84 13.09 10.93 7.02
C ALA A 84 12.13 10.25 8.00
N TYR A 85 11.42 9.20 7.59
CA TYR A 85 10.29 8.65 8.35
C TYR A 85 10.41 7.17 8.69
N GLY A 86 11.26 6.41 8.02
CA GLY A 86 11.36 4.95 8.22
C GLY A 86 11.71 4.55 9.64
N ILE A 87 12.52 5.34 10.31
CA ILE A 87 12.95 5.08 11.69
C ILE A 87 11.78 5.06 12.68
N PHE A 88 10.76 5.88 12.48
CA PHE A 88 9.58 5.87 13.34
C PHE A 88 8.82 4.53 13.27
N ALA A 89 8.70 3.96 12.07
CA ALA A 89 8.11 2.65 11.88
C ALA A 89 8.99 1.52 12.47
N ALA A 90 10.30 1.65 12.36
CA ALA A 90 11.25 0.67 12.87
C ALA A 90 11.38 0.67 14.40
N SER A 91 11.02 1.75 15.07
CA SER A 91 11.09 1.87 16.54
C SER A 91 10.26 0.82 17.28
N GLU A 92 9.15 0.35 16.69
CA GLU A 92 8.34 -0.74 17.21
C GLU A 92 9.14 -2.06 17.33
N ARG A 93 10.00 -2.34 16.35
CA ARG A 93 10.89 -3.51 16.38
C ARG A 93 11.94 -3.41 17.45
N LEU A 94 12.50 -2.21 17.65
CA LEU A 94 13.43 -1.98 18.75
C LEU A 94 12.74 -2.27 20.10
N LEU A 95 11.52 -1.77 20.31
CA LEU A 95 10.74 -2.05 21.51
C LEU A 95 10.54 -3.56 21.74
N MET A 96 10.23 -4.31 20.67
CA MET A 96 10.05 -5.76 20.76
C MET A 96 11.36 -6.48 21.11
N GLU A 97 12.46 -6.07 20.52
CA GLU A 97 13.76 -6.69 20.78
C GLU A 97 14.27 -6.38 22.20
N LEU A 98 14.10 -5.15 22.69
CA LEU A 98 14.37 -4.78 24.07
C LEU A 98 13.56 -5.63 25.05
N GLY A 99 12.27 -5.88 24.78
CA GLY A 99 11.45 -6.78 25.58
C GLY A 99 11.94 -8.21 25.58
N ARG A 100 12.44 -8.72 24.45
CA ARG A 100 13.08 -10.05 24.36
C ARG A 100 14.35 -10.15 25.22
N LYS A 101 15.08 -9.06 25.37
CA LYS A 101 16.27 -8.95 26.20
C LYS A 101 15.97 -8.73 27.69
N GLY A 102 14.68 -8.68 28.08
CA GLY A 102 14.24 -8.55 29.45
C GLY A 102 14.06 -7.11 29.94
N ALA A 103 14.07 -6.14 29.04
CA ALA A 103 13.76 -4.76 29.40
C ALA A 103 12.28 -4.61 29.77
N ASN A 104 11.97 -3.67 30.68
CA ASN A 104 10.62 -3.32 31.01
C ASN A 104 9.96 -2.64 29.79
N ARG A 105 8.95 -3.30 29.22
CA ARG A 105 8.30 -2.84 28.00
C ARG A 105 7.65 -1.46 28.14
N GLN A 106 7.10 -1.12 29.32
CA GLN A 106 6.42 0.16 29.54
C GLN A 106 7.44 1.30 29.63
N GLU A 107 8.55 1.08 30.34
CA GLU A 107 9.64 2.06 30.42
C GLU A 107 10.28 2.32 29.06
N MET A 108 10.55 1.26 28.29
CA MET A 108 11.11 1.40 26.95
C MET A 108 10.15 2.05 25.97
N HIS A 109 8.84 1.74 26.08
CA HIS A 109 7.85 2.41 25.27
C HIS A 109 7.82 3.92 25.53
N GLU A 110 7.86 4.32 26.82
CA GLU A 110 7.85 5.74 27.19
C GLU A 110 9.12 6.45 26.69
N LEU A 111 10.28 5.84 26.88
CA LEU A 111 11.57 6.37 26.39
C LEU A 111 11.55 6.59 24.87
N ILE A 112 11.13 5.56 24.11
CA ILE A 112 11.02 5.62 22.65
C ILE A 112 9.98 6.68 22.23
N ARG A 113 8.86 6.80 22.95
CA ARG A 113 7.83 7.81 22.70
C ARG A 113 8.39 9.23 22.87
N GLU A 114 9.10 9.51 23.95
CA GLU A 114 9.71 10.82 24.21
C GLU A 114 10.70 11.22 23.11
N TYR A 115 11.58 10.31 22.72
CA TYR A 115 12.54 10.55 21.64
C TYR A 115 11.83 10.71 20.29
N SER A 116 10.79 9.91 20.03
CA SER A 116 10.02 10.02 18.79
C SER A 116 9.31 11.37 18.68
N LEU A 117 8.70 11.87 19.76
CA LEU A 117 8.03 13.17 19.76
C LEU A 117 9.02 14.31 19.54
N LYS A 118 10.19 14.24 20.17
CA LYS A 118 11.25 15.25 19.99
C LYS A 118 11.74 15.26 18.54
N ALA A 119 12.11 14.10 18.00
CA ALA A 119 12.56 13.99 16.61
C ALA A 119 11.48 14.40 15.61
N TRP A 120 10.21 14.06 15.90
CA TRP A 120 9.10 14.48 15.05
C TRP A 120 8.96 16.01 14.98
N ALA A 121 9.08 16.69 16.11
CA ALA A 121 9.06 18.16 16.14
C ALA A 121 10.20 18.76 15.29
N GLU A 122 11.40 18.21 15.38
CA GLU A 122 12.54 18.63 14.55
C GLU A 122 12.30 18.44 13.06
N VAL A 123 11.72 17.29 12.66
CA VAL A 123 11.36 16.99 11.26
C VAL A 123 10.29 17.96 10.75
N GLN A 124 9.29 18.32 11.58
CA GLN A 124 8.28 19.31 11.21
C GLN A 124 8.86 20.71 11.00
N GLU A 125 9.97 21.03 11.66
CA GLU A 125 10.73 22.27 11.45
C GLU A 125 11.69 22.19 10.24
N GLY A 126 11.69 21.07 9.50
CA GLY A 126 12.58 20.85 8.35
C GLY A 126 14.02 20.46 8.74
N LYS A 127 14.26 20.10 9.99
CA LYS A 127 15.56 19.60 10.46
C LYS A 127 15.73 18.10 10.15
N PRO A 128 16.96 17.59 10.11
CA PRO A 128 17.21 16.15 9.99
C PRO A 128 16.58 15.37 11.14
N ASN A 129 16.16 14.14 10.87
CA ASN A 129 15.61 13.25 11.89
C ASN A 129 16.73 12.72 12.79
N THR A 130 16.70 13.09 14.07
CA THR A 130 17.70 12.71 15.08
C THR A 130 17.35 11.45 15.86
N LEU A 131 16.17 10.83 15.62
CA LEU A 131 15.66 9.68 16.39
C LEU A 131 16.65 8.52 16.41
N LYS A 132 17.28 8.23 15.27
CA LYS A 132 18.27 7.15 15.15
C LYS A 132 19.43 7.34 16.13
N THR A 133 20.00 8.53 16.16
CA THR A 133 21.11 8.88 17.06
C THR A 133 20.69 8.78 18.51
N MET A 134 19.54 9.37 18.88
CA MET A 134 19.04 9.31 20.25
C MET A 134 18.84 7.87 20.74
N LEU A 135 18.22 7.01 19.93
CA LEU A 135 17.95 5.62 20.30
C LEU A 135 19.22 4.76 20.35
N THR A 136 20.23 5.04 19.50
CA THR A 136 21.45 4.22 19.45
C THR A 136 22.56 4.71 20.34
N GLU A 137 22.38 5.82 21.04
CA GLU A 137 23.33 6.40 22.00
C GLU A 137 22.78 6.45 23.43
N ASP A 138 21.54 6.02 23.64
CA ASP A 138 20.92 5.95 24.95
C ASP A 138 21.51 4.81 25.81
N GLU A 139 22.01 5.15 27.01
CA GLU A 139 22.66 4.20 27.91
C GLU A 139 21.71 3.10 28.38
N THR A 140 20.41 3.40 28.55
CA THR A 140 19.41 2.42 28.97
C THR A 140 19.21 1.37 27.88
N ILE A 141 19.06 1.81 26.62
CA ILE A 141 18.93 0.89 25.46
C ILE A 141 20.21 0.07 25.30
N LEU A 142 21.38 0.70 25.41
CA LEU A 142 22.68 0.05 25.28
C LEU A 142 22.98 -0.94 26.41
N SER A 143 22.29 -0.87 27.55
CA SER A 143 22.40 -1.89 28.60
C SER A 143 21.76 -3.24 28.21
N TYR A 144 20.87 -3.26 27.22
CA TYR A 144 20.18 -4.48 26.72
C TYR A 144 20.66 -4.93 25.36
N LEU A 145 21.08 -3.99 24.49
CA LEU A 145 21.49 -4.25 23.10
C LEU A 145 22.80 -3.55 22.78
N SER A 146 23.64 -4.18 21.95
CA SER A 146 24.79 -3.43 21.39
C SER A 146 24.29 -2.35 20.39
N LYS A 147 25.13 -1.34 20.16
CA LYS A 147 24.82 -0.26 19.20
C LYS A 147 24.55 -0.84 17.79
N GLU A 148 25.30 -1.85 17.39
CA GLU A 148 25.16 -2.54 16.09
C GLU A 148 23.81 -3.25 16.00
N ALA A 149 23.41 -3.99 17.04
CA ALA A 149 22.12 -4.67 17.09
C ALA A 149 20.94 -3.69 17.08
N ALA A 150 21.06 -2.56 17.78
CA ALA A 150 20.05 -1.50 17.74
C ALA A 150 19.94 -0.88 16.34
N LEU A 151 21.06 -0.60 15.67
CA LEU A 151 21.10 -0.08 14.30
C LEU A 151 20.47 -1.03 13.31
N GLU A 152 20.74 -2.34 13.40
CA GLU A 152 20.15 -3.37 12.56
C GLU A 152 18.62 -3.46 12.76
N THR A 153 18.16 -3.41 14.01
CA THR A 153 16.74 -3.43 14.35
C THR A 153 16.00 -2.19 13.83
N LEU A 154 16.70 -1.05 13.75
CA LEU A 154 16.13 0.22 13.26
C LEU A 154 16.21 0.39 11.74
N ASP A 155 16.69 -0.61 10.99
CA ASP A 155 16.68 -0.59 9.54
C ASP A 155 15.31 -0.96 8.98
N ALA A 156 14.50 0.04 8.65
CA ALA A 156 13.16 -0.14 8.10
C ALA A 156 13.14 -0.87 6.74
N THR A 157 14.25 -0.92 6.01
CA THR A 157 14.34 -1.61 4.70
C THR A 157 14.21 -3.13 4.84
N GLN A 158 14.46 -3.68 6.02
CA GLN A 158 14.34 -5.09 6.34
C GLN A 158 12.89 -5.57 6.50
N TYR A 159 11.90 -4.65 6.58
CA TYR A 159 10.54 -4.97 7.01
C TYR A 159 9.54 -5.06 5.86
N ILE A 160 9.96 -5.63 4.75
CA ILE A 160 9.13 -5.85 3.57
C ILE A 160 8.42 -7.21 3.57
N GLY A 161 8.69 -8.07 4.57
CA GLY A 161 8.15 -9.43 4.65
C GLY A 161 8.50 -10.26 3.41
N ASP A 162 7.54 -11.03 2.94
CA ASP A 162 7.66 -11.88 1.75
C ASP A 162 7.08 -11.23 0.47
N SER A 163 6.80 -9.93 0.48
CA SER A 163 6.14 -9.22 -0.62
C SER A 163 6.87 -9.36 -1.95
N ALA A 164 8.21 -9.24 -1.95
CA ALA A 164 9.01 -9.40 -3.16
C ALA A 164 8.97 -10.85 -3.71
N LEU A 165 8.98 -11.85 -2.83
CA LEU A 165 8.87 -13.26 -3.20
C LEU A 165 7.49 -13.54 -3.81
N ARG A 166 6.41 -13.16 -3.12
CA ARG A 166 5.03 -13.34 -3.59
C ARG A 166 4.77 -12.68 -4.94
N THR A 167 5.26 -11.44 -5.12
CA THR A 167 5.13 -10.73 -6.39
C THR A 167 5.76 -11.51 -7.54
N ARG A 168 6.95 -12.05 -7.35
CA ARG A 168 7.62 -12.86 -8.38
C ARG A 168 6.88 -14.16 -8.66
N MET A 169 6.38 -14.84 -7.62
CA MET A 169 5.61 -16.09 -7.78
C MET A 169 4.34 -15.85 -8.61
N VAL A 170 3.56 -14.80 -8.28
CA VAL A 170 2.34 -14.45 -9.03
C VAL A 170 2.68 -14.06 -10.48
N ALA A 171 3.73 -13.27 -10.70
CA ALA A 171 4.16 -12.91 -12.04
C ALA A 171 4.56 -14.14 -12.88
N GLN A 172 5.27 -15.11 -12.29
CA GLN A 172 5.65 -16.36 -12.96
C GLN A 172 4.42 -17.23 -13.27
N GLU A 173 3.48 -17.34 -12.34
CA GLU A 173 2.23 -18.07 -12.55
C GLU A 173 1.43 -17.49 -13.71
N ILE A 174 1.22 -16.16 -13.73
CA ILE A 174 0.54 -15.48 -14.83
C ILE A 174 1.27 -15.72 -16.16
N ALA A 175 2.58 -15.56 -16.19
CA ALA A 175 3.37 -15.79 -17.41
C ALA A 175 3.22 -17.24 -17.91
N SER A 176 3.17 -18.22 -17.03
CA SER A 176 2.99 -19.64 -17.40
C SER A 176 1.60 -19.94 -17.98
N LEU A 177 0.57 -19.19 -17.53
CA LEU A 177 -0.80 -19.32 -18.06
C LEU A 177 -0.95 -18.69 -19.44
N LEU A 178 -0.27 -17.56 -19.67
CA LEU A 178 -0.33 -16.83 -20.95
C LEU A 178 0.46 -17.50 -22.08
N ASN A 179 1.44 -18.34 -21.74
CA ASN A 179 2.28 -19.06 -22.71
C ASN A 179 1.75 -20.47 -23.04
N ARG A 180 0.55 -20.81 -22.59
CA ARG A 180 -0.17 -22.05 -22.93
C ARG A 180 -1.11 -21.81 -24.08
#